data_dc4cbbacd1299fad263dda8825fd4dd7
#
_entry.id   dc4cbbacd1299fad263dda8825fd4dd7
#
_cell.length_a   1.000
_cell.length_b   1.000
_cell.length_c   1.000
_cell.angle_alpha   90.00
_cell.angle_beta   90.00
_cell.angle_gamma   90.00
#
_symmetry.space_group_name_H-M   'P 1'
#
loop_
_entity.id
_entity.type
_entity.pdbx_description
1 polymer ?
#
loop_
_entity_poly.entity_id
_entity_poly.type
_entity_poly.pdbx_seq_one_letter_code
_entity_poly.pdbx_strand_id
1 'polypeptide(L)'
;MKSRFFALPSATILYAGAFLPMSLPAQEFHETLTDTSTNTWVESFAIDGGPAKSGNVAWSVRKYTLRGGKQDGVDVVEVNNGKLRFTVVPTRGMNVHELYCGDVRLGWDSPVSELVNPLFINPADRGGLGWLDGFNEWMTRCGYEFAGHPGEDDGRLLTLHGKASNLPASKVEVFLKDNRIHVRGRVEEKMFKFVNLEMVTDISTEIGSTAVRFDDTLTNRGSNDQEFEIIYHANYGEPLLEKGSRFLAPIKSVTPFDERAAGEIKDLQVYYAPTKDYGETVYCMELNAGTDGRTTVMLHNADSSRGVAMSYNVDSLPFFTLWKNTDVGEKGYVTGLEPGSGYPYNRAVERERGRLSKIPAGRAKKFLVEVDVLTDPAAVKKAAQAIGKIQGGRKTTVNDKPEE
;
A
#
# COMPACT_ATOMS: atom_id res chain seq x y z
N MET A 1 87.59 31.84 21.10
CA MET A 1 86.52 31.09 21.76
C MET A 1 85.29 31.22 20.84
N LYS A 2 84.96 30.14 20.12
CA LYS A 2 83.79 30.12 19.19
C LYS A 2 82.73 29.23 19.80
N SER A 3 81.59 29.78 20.23
CA SER A 3 80.45 29.03 20.72
C SER A 3 79.58 28.59 19.51
N ARG A 4 79.31 27.30 19.41
CA ARG A 4 78.42 26.69 18.43
C ARG A 4 77.04 26.56 19.04
N PHE A 5 76.03 27.18 18.40
CA PHE A 5 74.59 26.92 18.70
C PHE A 5 74.13 25.74 17.87
N PHE A 6 73.55 24.73 18.50
CA PHE A 6 72.83 23.63 17.88
C PHE A 6 71.37 24.04 17.74
N ALA A 7 70.87 24.02 16.48
CA ALA A 7 69.45 24.16 16.20
C ALA A 7 68.81 22.76 16.14
N LEU A 8 67.75 22.57 16.91
CA LEU A 8 66.85 21.40 16.87
C LEU A 8 65.79 21.65 15.77
N PRO A 9 65.42 20.62 14.94
CA PRO A 9 64.32 20.77 13.97
C PRO A 9 62.99 20.58 14.66
N SER A 10 62.08 21.56 14.50
CA SER A 10 60.67 21.45 14.89
C SER A 10 59.91 20.56 13.91
N ALA A 11 59.44 19.44 14.36
CA ALA A 11 58.52 18.55 13.60
C ALA A 11 57.08 19.13 13.72
N THR A 12 56.58 19.67 12.64
CA THR A 12 55.17 20.08 12.53
C THR A 12 54.34 18.85 12.20
N ILE A 13 53.55 18.33 13.15
CA ILE A 13 52.56 17.25 12.93
C ILE A 13 51.32 17.91 12.33
N LEU A 14 51.09 17.69 11.01
CA LEU A 14 49.85 18.01 10.35
C LEU A 14 48.80 16.95 10.71
N TYR A 15 47.86 17.28 11.58
CA TYR A 15 46.62 16.52 11.76
C TYR A 15 45.70 16.78 10.56
N ALA A 16 45.66 15.85 9.61
CA ALA A 16 44.61 15.79 8.61
C ALA A 16 43.33 15.24 9.26
N GLY A 17 42.54 16.12 9.85
CA GLY A 17 41.18 15.79 10.29
C GLY A 17 40.32 15.56 9.06
N ALA A 18 39.92 14.30 8.84
CA ALA A 18 38.88 13.98 7.86
C ALA A 18 37.57 14.59 8.36
N PHE A 19 37.21 15.75 7.79
CA PHE A 19 35.83 16.28 7.92
C PHE A 19 34.91 15.36 7.13
N LEU A 20 34.21 14.45 7.81
CA LEU A 20 33.01 13.83 7.25
C LEU A 20 31.98 14.95 7.07
N PRO A 21 31.40 15.12 5.89
CA PRO A 21 30.34 16.11 5.73
C PRO A 21 29.14 15.67 6.58
N MET A 22 28.87 16.39 7.66
CA MET A 22 27.61 16.28 8.38
C MET A 22 26.53 16.81 7.43
N SER A 23 25.68 15.92 6.91
CA SER A 23 24.48 16.32 6.19
C SER A 23 23.57 17.08 7.18
N LEU A 24 23.30 18.34 6.90
CA LEU A 24 22.29 19.08 7.64
C LEU A 24 20.93 18.45 7.37
N PRO A 25 20.08 18.25 8.40
CA PRO A 25 18.73 17.75 8.21
C PRO A 25 17.95 18.71 7.26
N ALA A 26 17.04 18.13 6.48
CA ALA A 26 16.13 18.90 5.63
C ALA A 26 15.30 19.87 6.49
N GLN A 27 15.05 21.08 5.98
CA GLN A 27 14.22 22.05 6.69
C GLN A 27 12.80 21.50 6.80
N GLU A 28 12.31 21.30 8.03
CA GLU A 28 10.95 20.87 8.30
C GLU A 28 9.93 21.88 7.76
N PHE A 29 8.82 21.38 7.22
CA PHE A 29 7.67 22.17 6.80
C PHE A 29 6.38 21.43 7.13
N HIS A 30 5.26 22.13 7.20
CA HIS A 30 3.93 21.59 7.37
C HIS A 30 2.92 22.49 6.63
N GLU A 31 2.11 21.89 5.75
CA GLU A 31 1.08 22.59 4.98
C GLU A 31 -0.23 21.80 5.01
N THR A 32 -1.34 22.50 5.23
CA THR A 32 -2.70 21.95 5.11
C THR A 32 -3.25 22.25 3.72
N LEU A 33 -3.44 21.21 2.91
CA LEU A 33 -3.94 21.32 1.53
C LEU A 33 -5.46 21.31 1.45
N THR A 34 -6.11 20.58 2.35
CA THR A 34 -7.57 20.49 2.46
C THR A 34 -7.96 20.38 3.93
N ASP A 35 -8.98 21.14 4.36
CA ASP A 35 -9.64 20.94 5.65
C ASP A 35 -11.08 21.48 5.54
N THR A 36 -12.06 20.56 5.49
CA THR A 36 -13.47 20.91 5.35
C THR A 36 -14.03 21.67 6.56
N SER A 37 -13.41 21.52 7.74
CA SER A 37 -13.86 22.22 8.96
C SER A 37 -13.53 23.71 8.95
N THR A 38 -12.54 24.13 8.18
CA THR A 38 -12.12 25.53 8.01
C THR A 38 -12.39 26.06 6.61
N ASN A 39 -13.04 25.27 5.74
CA ASN A 39 -13.23 25.58 4.33
C ASN A 39 -11.92 25.85 3.58
N THR A 40 -10.85 25.13 3.97
CA THR A 40 -9.55 25.22 3.32
C THR A 40 -9.51 24.26 2.14
N TRP A 41 -9.14 24.77 0.97
CA TRP A 41 -8.80 23.99 -0.21
C TRP A 41 -7.77 24.74 -1.04
N VAL A 42 -6.59 24.14 -1.20
CA VAL A 42 -5.46 24.71 -1.95
C VAL A 42 -5.49 24.17 -3.36
N GLU A 43 -5.67 25.03 -4.36
CA GLU A 43 -5.78 24.63 -5.77
C GLU A 43 -4.50 23.93 -6.26
N SER A 44 -3.34 24.51 -5.93
CA SER A 44 -2.04 23.96 -6.27
C SER A 44 -1.01 24.23 -5.16
N PHE A 45 -0.11 23.27 -4.96
CA PHE A 45 1.00 23.42 -4.02
C PHE A 45 2.25 22.79 -4.62
N ALA A 46 3.40 23.41 -4.38
CA ALA A 46 4.69 22.86 -4.77
C ALA A 46 5.76 23.23 -3.75
N ILE A 47 6.55 22.26 -3.34
CA ILE A 47 7.75 22.46 -2.55
C ILE A 47 8.85 21.53 -3.06
N ASP A 48 10.06 22.09 -3.19
CA ASP A 48 11.24 21.36 -3.60
C ASP A 48 12.33 21.47 -2.53
N GLY A 49 12.96 20.35 -2.18
CA GLY A 49 14.17 20.29 -1.40
C GLY A 49 15.35 19.89 -2.29
N GLY A 50 16.38 20.72 -2.31
CA GLY A 50 17.62 20.42 -3.05
C GLY A 50 18.71 19.88 -2.14
N PRO A 51 19.90 19.52 -2.71
CA PRO A 51 21.06 19.07 -1.94
C PRO A 51 21.46 20.03 -0.81
N ALA A 52 21.23 21.33 -1.01
CA ALA A 52 21.49 22.37 0.02
C ALA A 52 20.48 22.34 1.19
N LYS A 53 19.31 21.71 1.03
CA LYS A 53 18.23 21.67 2.03
C LYS A 53 18.06 20.28 2.66
N SER A 54 18.51 19.20 1.99
CA SER A 54 18.30 17.81 2.41
C SER A 54 19.57 16.94 2.33
N GLY A 55 20.74 17.54 2.40
CA GLY A 55 21.99 16.82 2.15
C GLY A 55 22.24 16.63 0.66
N ASN A 56 22.38 15.37 0.16
CA ASN A 56 22.75 15.08 -1.24
C ASN A 56 21.60 14.63 -2.14
N VAL A 57 20.35 14.63 -1.66
CA VAL A 57 19.20 14.07 -2.38
C VAL A 57 18.14 15.14 -2.61
N ALA A 58 17.78 15.38 -3.87
CA ALA A 58 16.66 16.24 -4.25
C ALA A 58 15.33 15.51 -4.00
N TRP A 59 14.35 16.23 -3.46
CA TRP A 59 12.98 15.72 -3.24
C TRP A 59 11.96 16.79 -3.57
N SER A 60 10.70 16.39 -3.81
CA SER A 60 9.62 17.33 -4.06
C SER A 60 8.26 16.78 -3.63
N VAL A 61 7.33 17.70 -3.34
CA VAL A 61 5.91 17.42 -3.17
C VAL A 61 5.12 18.41 -4.01
N ARG A 62 4.14 17.91 -4.79
CA ARG A 62 3.27 18.73 -5.65
C ARG A 62 1.82 18.30 -5.47
N LYS A 63 0.90 19.28 -5.29
CA LYS A 63 -0.54 19.06 -5.35
C LYS A 63 -1.10 19.77 -6.55
N TYR A 64 -1.96 19.10 -7.31
CA TYR A 64 -2.74 19.68 -8.40
C TYR A 64 -4.05 18.91 -8.58
N THR A 65 -4.97 19.49 -9.37
CA THR A 65 -6.28 18.91 -9.66
C THR A 65 -6.36 18.53 -11.12
N LEU A 66 -6.74 17.27 -11.39
CA LEU A 66 -6.94 16.77 -12.75
C LEU A 66 -8.17 17.42 -13.38
N ARG A 67 -8.14 17.60 -14.71
CA ARG A 67 -9.20 18.24 -15.49
C ARG A 67 -9.57 17.42 -16.71
N GLY A 68 -10.86 17.49 -17.06
CA GLY A 68 -11.44 16.84 -18.24
C GLY A 68 -11.75 15.36 -18.03
N GLY A 69 -12.68 14.81 -18.83
CA GLY A 69 -13.12 13.44 -18.73
C GLY A 69 -13.71 13.10 -17.35
N LYS A 70 -13.65 11.83 -17.00
CA LYS A 70 -14.10 11.35 -15.66
C LYS A 70 -13.14 11.70 -14.53
N GLN A 71 -11.92 12.16 -14.85
CA GLN A 71 -10.93 12.61 -13.85
C GLN A 71 -11.16 14.06 -13.40
N ASP A 72 -12.11 14.79 -13.98
CA ASP A 72 -12.33 16.21 -13.63
C ASP A 72 -12.59 16.38 -12.15
N GLY A 73 -11.82 17.25 -11.50
CA GLY A 73 -11.93 17.53 -10.07
C GLY A 73 -11.22 16.52 -9.15
N VAL A 74 -10.46 15.56 -9.67
CA VAL A 74 -9.66 14.65 -8.84
C VAL A 74 -8.38 15.35 -8.39
N ASP A 75 -8.21 15.52 -7.08
CA ASP A 75 -7.00 16.01 -6.48
C ASP A 75 -5.95 14.91 -6.40
N VAL A 76 -4.70 15.24 -6.71
CA VAL A 76 -3.55 14.36 -6.60
C VAL A 76 -2.41 15.05 -5.85
N VAL A 77 -1.66 14.26 -5.07
CA VAL A 77 -0.43 14.69 -4.40
C VAL A 77 0.71 13.79 -4.88
N GLU A 78 1.59 14.35 -5.70
CA GLU A 78 2.79 13.66 -6.16
C GLU A 78 3.93 13.88 -5.18
N VAL A 79 4.59 12.80 -4.79
CA VAL A 79 5.77 12.81 -3.91
C VAL A 79 6.95 12.22 -4.67
N ASN A 80 8.09 12.91 -4.63
CA ASN A 80 9.38 12.42 -5.08
C ASN A 80 10.37 12.52 -3.91
N ASN A 81 10.89 11.39 -3.43
CA ASN A 81 11.87 11.38 -2.34
C ASN A 81 13.33 11.30 -2.83
N GLY A 82 13.54 11.39 -4.16
CA GLY A 82 14.86 11.26 -4.82
C GLY A 82 15.18 9.85 -5.34
N LYS A 83 14.44 8.84 -4.90
CA LYS A 83 14.46 7.46 -5.46
C LYS A 83 13.07 6.96 -5.81
N LEU A 84 12.08 7.24 -4.97
CA LEU A 84 10.68 6.92 -5.22
C LEU A 84 9.94 8.14 -5.75
N ARG A 85 9.05 7.93 -6.70
CA ARG A 85 8.02 8.86 -7.11
C ARG A 85 6.68 8.15 -7.05
N PHE A 86 5.69 8.69 -6.32
CA PHE A 86 4.36 8.12 -6.23
C PHE A 86 3.28 9.19 -6.14
N THR A 87 2.05 8.82 -6.52
CA THR A 87 0.90 9.71 -6.59
C THR A 87 -0.19 9.25 -5.63
N VAL A 88 -0.43 10.03 -4.59
CA VAL A 88 -1.56 9.86 -3.67
C VAL A 88 -2.79 10.55 -4.26
N VAL A 89 -3.96 9.94 -4.09
CA VAL A 89 -5.25 10.44 -4.63
C VAL A 89 -6.22 10.75 -3.48
N PRO A 90 -6.19 11.96 -2.90
CA PRO A 90 -7.07 12.34 -1.79
C PRO A 90 -8.55 12.21 -2.10
N THR A 91 -8.96 12.49 -3.33
CA THR A 91 -10.36 12.37 -3.79
C THR A 91 -10.85 10.92 -3.80
N ARG A 92 -9.93 9.95 -3.82
CA ARG A 92 -10.21 8.52 -3.82
C ARG A 92 -9.62 7.83 -2.58
N GLY A 93 -10.11 8.19 -1.40
CA GLY A 93 -9.79 7.52 -0.13
C GLY A 93 -8.33 7.56 0.28
N MET A 94 -7.54 8.51 -0.21
CA MET A 94 -6.08 8.54 -0.03
C MET A 94 -5.38 7.31 -0.63
N ASN A 95 -5.92 6.72 -1.70
CA ASN A 95 -5.27 5.64 -2.43
C ASN A 95 -3.97 6.11 -3.09
N VAL A 96 -3.11 5.17 -3.48
CA VAL A 96 -1.92 5.47 -4.30
C VAL A 96 -2.13 4.89 -5.69
N HIS A 97 -2.12 5.77 -6.69
CA HIS A 97 -2.36 5.38 -8.08
C HIS A 97 -1.23 4.51 -8.62
N GLU A 98 0.02 4.99 -8.52
CA GLU A 98 1.21 4.26 -8.94
C GLU A 98 2.44 4.75 -8.18
N LEU A 99 3.48 3.91 -8.16
CA LEU A 99 4.78 4.23 -7.59
C LEU A 99 5.89 3.77 -8.54
N TYR A 100 6.94 4.58 -8.67
CA TYR A 100 8.14 4.27 -9.45
C TYR A 100 9.38 4.31 -8.57
N CYS A 101 10.29 3.34 -8.78
CA CYS A 101 11.64 3.34 -8.27
C CYS A 101 12.59 3.00 -9.44
N GLY A 102 13.18 4.02 -10.06
CA GLY A 102 13.89 3.84 -11.33
C GLY A 102 12.96 3.31 -12.42
N ASP A 103 13.27 2.14 -12.96
CA ASP A 103 12.49 1.42 -13.99
C ASP A 103 11.47 0.43 -13.40
N VAL A 104 11.41 0.29 -12.07
CA VAL A 104 10.43 -0.57 -11.40
C VAL A 104 9.16 0.23 -11.12
N ARG A 105 8.06 -0.17 -11.74
CA ARG A 105 6.71 0.38 -11.50
C ARG A 105 5.95 -0.55 -10.56
N LEU A 106 5.31 0.02 -9.55
CA LEU A 106 4.23 -0.60 -8.78
C LEU A 106 2.91 0.02 -9.27
N GLY A 107 2.03 -0.80 -9.80
CA GLY A 107 0.82 -0.43 -10.51
C GLY A 107 0.57 -1.40 -11.66
N TRP A 108 -0.42 -1.14 -12.47
CA TRP A 108 -0.83 -2.00 -13.58
C TRP A 108 -1.55 -1.21 -14.67
N ASP A 109 -1.70 -1.80 -15.85
CA ASP A 109 -2.39 -1.19 -16.98
C ASP A 109 -3.86 -1.61 -16.95
N SER A 110 -4.66 -0.80 -16.25
CA SER A 110 -6.09 -1.01 -16.18
C SER A 110 -6.78 -0.58 -17.49
N PRO A 111 -7.81 -1.31 -17.93
CA PRO A 111 -8.73 -0.79 -18.97
C PRO A 111 -9.38 0.53 -18.60
N VAL A 112 -9.49 0.83 -17.29
CA VAL A 112 -9.92 2.13 -16.77
C VAL A 112 -8.70 3.05 -16.69
N SER A 113 -8.44 3.80 -17.75
CA SER A 113 -7.20 4.58 -17.89
C SER A 113 -7.19 5.91 -17.14
N GLU A 114 -8.37 6.47 -16.81
CA GLU A 114 -8.51 7.74 -16.08
C GLU A 114 -8.59 7.48 -14.57
N LEU A 115 -8.05 8.38 -13.75
CA LEU A 115 -8.38 8.45 -12.32
C LEU A 115 -9.81 8.94 -12.16
N VAL A 116 -10.77 8.01 -12.10
CA VAL A 116 -12.19 8.33 -12.12
C VAL A 116 -12.62 9.03 -10.83
N ASN A 117 -13.23 10.22 -10.96
CA ASN A 117 -13.83 10.91 -9.83
C ASN A 117 -15.01 10.07 -9.29
N PRO A 118 -15.11 9.84 -7.97
CA PRO A 118 -16.20 9.07 -7.35
C PRO A 118 -17.61 9.51 -7.75
N LEU A 119 -17.79 10.76 -8.18
CA LEU A 119 -19.07 11.27 -8.69
C LEU A 119 -19.58 10.54 -9.95
N PHE A 120 -18.68 9.89 -10.70
CA PHE A 120 -19.03 9.10 -11.90
C PHE A 120 -19.14 7.60 -11.63
N ILE A 121 -19.00 7.17 -10.36
CA ILE A 121 -19.08 5.77 -9.97
C ILE A 121 -20.40 5.50 -9.27
N ASN A 122 -21.18 4.56 -9.79
CA ASN A 122 -22.35 4.04 -9.11
C ASN A 122 -22.01 2.66 -8.50
N PRO A 123 -21.72 2.57 -7.20
CA PRO A 123 -21.32 1.30 -6.58
C PRO A 123 -22.35 0.17 -6.74
N ALA A 124 -23.65 0.50 -6.90
CA ALA A 124 -24.71 -0.49 -7.02
C ALA A 124 -24.87 -1.05 -8.45
N ASP A 125 -24.17 -0.50 -9.45
CA ASP A 125 -24.24 -0.98 -10.82
C ASP A 125 -23.85 -2.46 -10.92
N ARG A 126 -24.46 -3.19 -11.87
CA ARG A 126 -24.24 -4.64 -12.10
C ARG A 126 -24.38 -5.48 -10.82
N GLY A 127 -25.37 -5.15 -9.95
CA GLY A 127 -25.58 -5.90 -8.71
C GLY A 127 -24.53 -5.67 -7.65
N GLY A 128 -23.92 -4.48 -7.62
CA GLY A 128 -22.93 -4.09 -6.63
C GLY A 128 -21.48 -4.12 -7.11
N LEU A 129 -21.23 -4.29 -8.42
CA LEU A 129 -19.89 -4.33 -9.01
C LEU A 129 -19.37 -2.96 -9.49
N GLY A 130 -20.12 -1.87 -9.28
CA GLY A 130 -19.77 -0.55 -9.82
C GLY A 130 -18.45 0.04 -9.30
N TRP A 131 -17.85 -0.52 -8.26
CA TRP A 131 -16.50 -0.18 -7.81
C TRP A 131 -15.46 -0.37 -8.94
N LEU A 132 -15.68 -1.34 -9.82
CA LEU A 132 -14.79 -1.65 -10.95
C LEU A 132 -14.71 -0.51 -11.98
N ASP A 133 -15.69 0.41 -12.04
CA ASP A 133 -15.66 1.57 -12.93
C ASP A 133 -14.51 2.56 -12.61
N GLY A 134 -13.91 2.44 -11.43
CA GLY A 134 -12.76 3.25 -11.00
C GLY A 134 -11.50 2.45 -10.68
N PHE A 135 -11.48 1.15 -10.94
CA PHE A 135 -10.39 0.29 -10.49
C PHE A 135 -9.14 0.41 -11.35
N ASN A 136 -8.15 1.16 -10.88
CA ASN A 136 -6.87 1.36 -11.57
C ASN A 136 -5.68 1.72 -10.66
N GLU A 137 -5.87 1.79 -9.34
CA GLU A 137 -4.82 2.16 -8.42
C GLU A 137 -3.89 0.98 -8.11
N TRP A 138 -2.62 1.31 -7.80
CA TRP A 138 -1.67 0.36 -7.23
C TRP A 138 -2.08 -0.09 -5.84
N MET A 139 -2.31 0.85 -4.92
CA MET A 139 -2.69 0.57 -3.53
C MET A 139 -4.02 1.23 -3.24
N THR A 140 -5.06 0.42 -3.08
CA THR A 140 -6.39 0.88 -2.70
C THR A 140 -6.82 0.24 -1.38
N ARG A 141 -7.48 1.02 -0.51
CA ARG A 141 -8.09 0.49 0.71
C ARG A 141 -9.53 0.13 0.44
N CYS A 142 -9.88 -1.13 0.65
CA CYS A 142 -11.24 -1.63 0.63
C CYS A 142 -11.79 -1.63 2.06
N GLY A 143 -13.04 -1.31 2.25
CA GLY A 143 -13.71 -1.20 3.57
C GLY A 143 -14.41 0.17 3.68
N TYR A 144 -14.78 0.67 4.80
CA TYR A 144 -14.52 0.35 6.22
C TYR A 144 -15.66 -0.42 6.91
N GLU A 145 -16.94 -0.03 6.74
CA GLU A 145 -18.06 -0.75 7.35
C GLU A 145 -18.14 -2.17 6.83
N PHE A 146 -17.78 -2.39 5.58
CA PHE A 146 -17.72 -3.68 4.91
C PHE A 146 -16.68 -3.66 3.78
N ALA A 147 -16.17 -4.85 3.41
CA ALA A 147 -15.33 -5.08 2.24
C ALA A 147 -15.79 -6.36 1.51
N GLY A 148 -15.00 -6.83 0.54
CA GLY A 148 -15.20 -8.11 -0.13
C GLY A 148 -16.29 -8.09 -1.19
N HIS A 149 -16.81 -9.27 -1.49
CA HIS A 149 -17.78 -9.50 -2.57
C HIS A 149 -19.13 -8.85 -2.30
N PRO A 150 -19.85 -8.40 -3.35
CA PRO A 150 -21.19 -7.86 -3.20
C PRO A 150 -22.15 -8.96 -2.75
N GLY A 151 -23.23 -8.57 -2.08
CA GLY A 151 -24.27 -9.46 -1.61
C GLY A 151 -25.16 -8.79 -0.57
N GLU A 152 -26.19 -9.48 -0.12
CA GLU A 152 -27.10 -8.96 0.89
C GLU A 152 -26.62 -9.28 2.31
N ASP A 153 -26.79 -8.30 3.21
CA ASP A 153 -26.60 -8.46 4.65
C ASP A 153 -27.67 -7.61 5.36
N ASP A 154 -28.51 -8.26 6.20
CA ASP A 154 -29.65 -7.64 6.89
C ASP A 154 -30.59 -6.87 5.95
N GLY A 155 -30.88 -7.40 4.75
CA GLY A 155 -31.76 -6.81 3.73
C GLY A 155 -31.16 -5.58 3.02
N ARG A 156 -29.85 -5.35 3.15
CA ARG A 156 -29.11 -4.28 2.50
C ARG A 156 -28.11 -4.86 1.50
N LEU A 157 -28.13 -4.35 0.27
CA LEU A 157 -27.08 -4.63 -0.70
C LEU A 157 -25.76 -4.02 -0.22
N LEU A 158 -24.76 -4.85 0.00
CA LEU A 158 -23.35 -4.48 0.16
C LEU A 158 -22.68 -4.56 -1.20
N THR A 159 -21.94 -3.52 -1.55
CA THR A 159 -21.27 -3.42 -2.87
C THR A 159 -19.83 -3.91 -2.76
N LEU A 160 -19.21 -4.22 -3.90
CA LEU A 160 -17.84 -4.69 -3.96
C LEU A 160 -16.89 -3.73 -3.22
N HIS A 161 -16.09 -4.29 -2.32
CA HIS A 161 -14.97 -3.63 -1.61
C HIS A 161 -15.33 -2.41 -0.75
N GLY A 162 -16.62 -2.20 -0.44
CA GLY A 162 -17.02 -1.12 0.45
C GLY A 162 -16.93 0.27 -0.16
N LYS A 163 -16.77 1.30 0.69
CA LYS A 163 -16.83 2.69 0.27
C LYS A 163 -15.51 3.43 0.34
N ALA A 164 -14.55 2.95 1.13
CA ALA A 164 -13.33 3.68 1.50
C ALA A 164 -12.60 4.30 0.30
N SER A 165 -12.41 3.54 -0.77
CA SER A 165 -11.72 3.99 -1.99
C SER A 165 -12.45 5.06 -2.81
N ASN A 166 -13.73 5.31 -2.51
CA ASN A 166 -14.56 6.31 -3.21
C ASN A 166 -15.01 7.45 -2.29
N LEU A 167 -14.41 7.58 -1.09
CA LEU A 167 -14.67 8.68 -0.16
C LEU A 167 -13.55 9.72 -0.26
N PRO A 168 -13.85 10.98 -0.65
CA PRO A 168 -12.86 12.05 -0.61
C PRO A 168 -12.38 12.34 0.81
N ALA A 169 -11.08 12.60 0.97
CA ALA A 169 -10.50 12.99 2.24
C ALA A 169 -11.04 14.36 2.70
N SER A 170 -11.52 14.43 3.94
CA SER A 170 -12.02 15.67 4.55
C SER A 170 -10.89 16.57 5.08
N LYS A 171 -9.69 16.01 5.27
CA LYS A 171 -8.46 16.74 5.60
C LYS A 171 -7.28 16.11 4.87
N VAL A 172 -6.37 16.96 4.37
CA VAL A 172 -5.10 16.54 3.73
C VAL A 172 -4.00 17.48 4.17
N GLU A 173 -2.91 16.92 4.67
CA GLU A 173 -1.72 17.63 5.11
C GLU A 173 -0.49 17.02 4.46
N VAL A 174 0.50 17.86 4.12
CA VAL A 174 1.83 17.42 3.71
C VAL A 174 2.86 18.05 4.62
N PHE A 175 3.83 17.28 5.06
CA PHE A 175 4.89 17.77 5.92
C PHE A 175 6.17 16.96 5.82
N LEU A 176 7.27 17.59 6.18
CA LEU A 176 8.56 16.95 6.33
C LEU A 176 8.96 16.97 7.80
N LYS A 177 9.19 15.79 8.35
CA LYS A 177 9.64 15.61 9.72
C LYS A 177 10.62 14.45 9.80
N ASP A 178 11.68 14.60 10.58
CA ASP A 178 12.69 13.55 10.81
C ASP A 178 13.22 12.91 9.49
N ASN A 179 13.51 13.74 8.47
CA ASN A 179 13.96 13.36 7.13
C ASN A 179 12.94 12.49 6.36
N ARG A 180 11.66 12.51 6.75
CA ARG A 180 10.57 11.75 6.16
C ARG A 180 9.50 12.67 5.63
N ILE A 181 9.10 12.47 4.36
CA ILE A 181 7.98 13.15 3.71
C ILE A 181 6.70 12.41 4.07
N HIS A 182 5.69 13.15 4.51
CA HIS A 182 4.39 12.63 4.90
C HIS A 182 3.28 13.26 4.05
N VAL A 183 2.35 12.44 3.60
CA VAL A 183 1.04 12.84 3.08
C VAL A 183 0.00 12.22 4.00
N ARG A 184 -0.62 13.04 4.84
CA ARG A 184 -1.61 12.59 5.82
C ARG A 184 -2.99 13.00 5.40
N GLY A 185 -3.95 12.07 5.47
CA GLY A 185 -5.35 12.34 5.15
C GLY A 185 -6.30 11.80 6.21
N ARG A 186 -7.49 12.41 6.26
CA ARG A 186 -8.62 11.93 7.04
C ARG A 186 -9.78 11.60 6.11
N VAL A 187 -10.19 10.33 6.09
CA VAL A 187 -11.32 9.81 5.31
C VAL A 187 -12.41 9.36 6.28
N GLU A 188 -13.64 9.77 6.04
CA GLU A 188 -14.72 9.57 6.98
C GLU A 188 -15.89 8.82 6.31
N GLU A 189 -16.19 7.61 6.77
CA GLU A 189 -17.42 6.92 6.42
C GLU A 189 -18.47 7.22 7.48
N LYS A 190 -19.37 8.15 7.17
CA LYS A 190 -20.41 8.62 8.08
C LYS A 190 -21.78 8.55 7.42
N MET A 191 -22.73 7.98 8.14
CA MET A 191 -24.14 8.00 7.77
C MET A 191 -24.99 8.24 9.00
N PHE A 192 -25.93 9.18 8.91
CA PHE A 192 -26.80 9.55 10.02
C PHE A 192 -27.49 8.31 10.63
N LYS A 193 -27.30 8.08 11.93
CA LYS A 193 -27.80 6.95 12.75
C LYS A 193 -27.15 5.59 12.50
N PHE A 194 -26.31 5.39 11.50
CA PHE A 194 -25.81 4.07 11.12
C PHE A 194 -24.31 3.90 11.41
N VAL A 195 -23.45 4.56 10.67
CA VAL A 195 -22.00 4.40 10.73
C VAL A 195 -21.31 5.72 11.02
N ASN A 196 -20.23 5.66 11.81
CA ASN A 196 -19.35 6.81 12.06
C ASN A 196 -17.93 6.31 12.27
N LEU A 197 -17.27 5.99 11.17
CA LEU A 197 -15.89 5.54 11.13
C LEU A 197 -14.99 6.62 10.53
N GLU A 198 -13.86 6.86 11.16
CA GLU A 198 -12.85 7.82 10.71
C GLU A 198 -11.52 7.10 10.53
N MET A 199 -10.98 7.16 9.32
CA MET A 199 -9.63 6.71 9.02
C MET A 199 -8.70 7.91 8.93
N VAL A 200 -7.65 7.92 9.75
CA VAL A 200 -6.49 8.77 9.55
C VAL A 200 -5.38 7.91 8.96
N THR A 201 -4.95 8.26 7.75
CA THR A 201 -3.85 7.60 7.06
C THR A 201 -2.65 8.52 6.97
N ASP A 202 -1.45 7.98 7.22
CA ASP A 202 -0.17 8.68 7.05
C ASP A 202 0.69 7.88 6.07
N ILE A 203 0.74 8.34 4.83
CA ILE A 203 1.57 7.75 3.77
C ILE A 203 2.91 8.46 3.80
N SER A 204 3.99 7.73 4.06
CA SER A 204 5.28 8.37 4.28
C SER A 204 6.45 7.61 3.68
N THR A 205 7.50 8.37 3.32
CA THR A 205 8.76 7.82 2.79
C THR A 205 9.94 8.63 3.31
N GLU A 206 11.03 7.97 3.66
CA GLU A 206 12.28 8.63 3.99
C GLU A 206 12.98 9.13 2.72
N ILE A 207 13.59 10.32 2.75
CA ILE A 207 14.32 10.88 1.62
C ILE A 207 15.44 9.93 1.21
N GLY A 208 15.44 9.53 -0.07
CA GLY A 208 16.42 8.60 -0.65
C GLY A 208 16.19 7.11 -0.35
N SER A 209 15.07 6.76 0.29
CA SER A 209 14.66 5.36 0.55
C SER A 209 13.96 4.72 -0.65
N THR A 210 13.96 3.39 -0.71
CA THR A 210 13.14 2.57 -1.63
C THR A 210 11.83 2.09 -0.99
N ALA A 211 11.52 2.53 0.23
CA ALA A 211 10.35 2.10 0.98
C ALA A 211 9.31 3.20 1.16
N VAL A 212 8.04 2.81 1.10
CA VAL A 212 6.88 3.62 1.49
C VAL A 212 6.15 2.93 2.63
N ARG A 213 5.60 3.72 3.54
CA ARG A 213 4.91 3.25 4.74
C ARG A 213 3.49 3.82 4.77
N PHE A 214 2.53 2.97 5.08
CA PHE A 214 1.12 3.29 5.34
C PHE A 214 0.86 3.06 6.84
N ASP A 215 0.66 4.12 7.60
CA ASP A 215 0.35 4.09 9.03
C ASP A 215 -1.09 4.59 9.21
N ASP A 216 -2.01 3.65 9.37
CA ASP A 216 -3.44 3.90 9.36
C ASP A 216 -4.04 3.70 10.74
N THR A 217 -4.96 4.58 11.11
CA THR A 217 -5.73 4.49 12.37
C THR A 217 -7.21 4.63 12.06
N LEU A 218 -7.96 3.53 12.18
CA LEU A 218 -9.42 3.51 12.05
C LEU A 218 -10.05 3.69 13.42
N THR A 219 -10.83 4.75 13.59
CA THR A 219 -11.51 5.11 14.84
C THR A 219 -13.02 4.98 14.70
N ASN A 220 -13.65 4.30 15.61
CA ASN A 220 -15.10 4.34 15.78
C ASN A 220 -15.49 5.61 16.54
N ARG A 221 -16.07 6.59 15.86
CA ARG A 221 -16.58 7.86 16.40
C ARG A 221 -18.05 7.77 16.83
N GLY A 222 -18.67 6.60 16.65
CA GLY A 222 -20.05 6.33 17.06
C GLY A 222 -20.19 6.03 18.56
N SER A 223 -21.43 5.83 18.98
CA SER A 223 -21.80 5.53 20.37
C SER A 223 -21.95 4.04 20.68
N ASN A 224 -21.94 3.19 19.64
CA ASN A 224 -22.06 1.74 19.75
C ASN A 224 -20.81 1.06 19.15
N ASP A 225 -20.58 -0.20 19.48
CA ASP A 225 -19.58 -1.03 18.83
C ASP A 225 -19.90 -1.12 17.33
N GLN A 226 -18.89 -0.96 16.47
CA GLN A 226 -19.04 -0.95 15.03
C GLN A 226 -18.27 -2.12 14.41
N GLU A 227 -18.95 -2.91 13.60
CA GLU A 227 -18.31 -3.85 12.69
C GLU A 227 -17.51 -3.09 11.62
N PHE A 228 -16.36 -3.62 11.26
CA PHE A 228 -15.54 -3.06 10.20
C PHE A 228 -14.77 -4.15 9.47
N GLU A 229 -14.43 -3.87 8.23
CA GLU A 229 -13.50 -4.65 7.43
C GLU A 229 -12.52 -3.70 6.73
N ILE A 230 -11.29 -4.16 6.54
CA ILE A 230 -10.27 -3.47 5.75
C ILE A 230 -9.44 -4.49 4.99
N ILE A 231 -9.19 -4.20 3.70
CA ILE A 231 -8.26 -4.92 2.84
C ILE A 231 -7.36 -3.89 2.18
N TYR A 232 -6.04 -4.11 2.25
CA TYR A 232 -5.05 -3.34 1.49
C TYR A 232 -4.84 -4.04 0.16
N HIS A 233 -5.58 -3.63 -0.85
CA HIS A 233 -5.60 -4.24 -2.17
C HIS A 233 -4.48 -3.66 -3.04
N ALA A 234 -3.29 -4.27 -2.98
CA ALA A 234 -2.12 -3.81 -3.70
C ALA A 234 -1.97 -4.56 -5.03
N ASN A 235 -2.03 -3.82 -6.15
CA ASN A 235 -2.18 -4.32 -7.50
C ASN A 235 -0.89 -4.19 -8.31
N TYR A 236 -0.43 -5.27 -8.90
CA TYR A 236 0.84 -5.33 -9.62
C TYR A 236 0.65 -5.91 -11.02
N GLY A 237 1.11 -5.16 -12.01
CA GLY A 237 1.28 -5.57 -13.40
C GLY A 237 2.75 -5.57 -13.82
N GLU A 238 3.02 -5.35 -15.10
CA GLU A 238 4.38 -5.17 -15.60
C GLU A 238 5.05 -3.95 -14.94
N PRO A 239 6.37 -4.00 -14.68
CA PRO A 239 7.35 -5.04 -15.07
C PRO A 239 7.56 -6.14 -14.00
N LEU A 240 6.81 -6.16 -12.90
CA LEU A 240 6.95 -7.18 -11.86
C LEU A 240 6.17 -8.44 -12.19
N LEU A 241 5.03 -8.30 -12.88
CA LEU A 241 4.21 -9.41 -13.30
C LEU A 241 4.50 -9.77 -14.76
N GLU A 242 5.01 -10.96 -14.99
CA GLU A 242 5.28 -11.54 -16.29
C GLU A 242 5.20 -13.08 -16.20
N LYS A 243 5.25 -13.78 -17.33
CA LYS A 243 5.33 -15.26 -17.30
C LYS A 243 6.55 -15.70 -16.49
N GLY A 244 6.31 -16.51 -15.45
CA GLY A 244 7.36 -17.03 -14.58
C GLY A 244 7.65 -16.17 -13.36
N SER A 245 7.02 -15.01 -13.21
CA SER A 245 7.05 -14.26 -11.95
C SER A 245 6.55 -15.12 -10.79
N ARG A 246 7.00 -14.82 -9.58
CA ARG A 246 6.70 -15.64 -8.42
C ARG A 246 6.23 -14.81 -7.23
N PHE A 247 5.20 -15.33 -6.58
CA PHE A 247 4.77 -14.92 -5.25
C PHE A 247 5.48 -15.78 -4.18
N LEU A 248 6.02 -15.16 -3.15
CA LEU A 248 6.60 -15.83 -1.99
C LEU A 248 5.99 -15.29 -0.71
N ALA A 249 5.60 -16.20 0.19
CA ALA A 249 5.09 -15.87 1.52
C ALA A 249 5.40 -17.00 2.50
N PRO A 250 5.47 -16.72 3.81
CA PRO A 250 5.63 -17.74 4.84
C PRO A 250 4.25 -18.35 5.18
N ILE A 251 3.69 -19.13 4.25
CA ILE A 251 2.31 -19.61 4.30
C ILE A 251 2.12 -20.61 5.44
N LYS A 252 1.18 -20.33 6.35
CA LYS A 252 0.71 -21.25 7.41
C LYS A 252 -0.37 -22.17 6.87
N SER A 253 -1.42 -21.57 6.27
CA SER A 253 -2.50 -22.30 5.61
C SER A 253 -2.94 -21.57 4.35
N VAL A 254 -3.45 -22.32 3.37
CA VAL A 254 -4.04 -21.78 2.15
C VAL A 254 -5.28 -22.56 1.78
N THR A 255 -6.34 -21.83 1.40
CA THR A 255 -7.63 -22.36 0.94
C THR A 255 -7.98 -21.66 -0.37
N PRO A 256 -8.35 -22.39 -1.43
CA PRO A 256 -8.85 -21.77 -2.66
C PRO A 256 -10.20 -21.13 -2.39
N PHE A 257 -10.47 -20.00 -3.06
CA PHE A 257 -11.74 -19.30 -2.89
C PHE A 257 -12.92 -20.03 -3.55
N ASP A 258 -12.64 -20.69 -4.68
CA ASP A 258 -13.60 -21.43 -5.49
C ASP A 258 -12.97 -22.70 -6.13
N GLU A 259 -13.78 -23.48 -6.83
CA GLU A 259 -13.35 -24.71 -7.52
C GLU A 259 -12.32 -24.44 -8.63
N ARG A 260 -12.36 -23.26 -9.26
CA ARG A 260 -11.35 -22.89 -10.25
C ARG A 260 -9.98 -22.72 -9.60
N ALA A 261 -9.92 -21.95 -8.51
CA ALA A 261 -8.69 -21.76 -7.74
C ALA A 261 -8.18 -23.10 -7.15
N ALA A 262 -9.08 -24.01 -6.75
CA ALA A 262 -8.72 -25.37 -6.32
C ALA A 262 -7.99 -26.14 -7.40
N GLY A 263 -8.42 -26.02 -8.65
CA GLY A 263 -7.79 -26.67 -9.81
C GLY A 263 -6.35 -26.22 -10.08
N GLU A 264 -5.98 -25.01 -9.68
CA GLU A 264 -4.66 -24.39 -9.92
C GLU A 264 -3.82 -24.23 -8.62
N ILE A 265 -4.25 -24.76 -7.49
CA ILE A 265 -3.61 -24.54 -6.18
C ILE A 265 -2.13 -24.96 -6.13
N LYS A 266 -1.73 -25.92 -6.95
CA LYS A 266 -0.33 -26.38 -7.04
C LYS A 266 0.59 -25.32 -7.64
N ASP A 267 0.05 -24.45 -8.49
CA ASP A 267 0.77 -23.39 -9.19
C ASP A 267 0.50 -21.99 -8.61
N LEU A 268 -0.09 -21.92 -7.40
CA LEU A 268 -0.49 -20.66 -6.76
C LEU A 268 0.65 -19.61 -6.72
N GLN A 269 1.90 -20.05 -6.56
CA GLN A 269 3.07 -19.18 -6.45
C GLN A 269 3.70 -18.74 -7.78
N VAL A 270 3.23 -19.27 -8.92
CA VAL A 270 3.80 -18.99 -10.26
C VAL A 270 2.75 -18.31 -11.13
N TYR A 271 3.18 -17.30 -11.90
CA TYR A 271 2.29 -16.62 -12.83
C TYR A 271 2.47 -17.08 -14.26
N TYR A 272 1.35 -17.19 -14.97
CA TYR A 272 1.31 -17.55 -16.38
C TYR A 272 1.49 -16.30 -17.28
N ALA A 273 1.77 -16.52 -18.57
CA ALA A 273 1.67 -15.46 -19.56
C ALA A 273 0.22 -14.97 -19.68
N PRO A 274 0.00 -13.75 -20.24
CA PRO A 274 -1.35 -13.30 -20.56
C PRO A 274 -2.10 -14.37 -21.37
N THR A 275 -3.24 -14.81 -20.87
CA THR A 275 -4.02 -15.94 -21.44
C THR A 275 -5.45 -15.47 -21.66
N LYS A 276 -5.90 -15.46 -22.90
CA LYS A 276 -7.25 -15.03 -23.26
C LYS A 276 -8.32 -15.83 -22.51
N ASP A 277 -9.29 -15.10 -21.95
CA ASP A 277 -10.42 -15.63 -21.18
C ASP A 277 -9.97 -16.43 -19.92
N TYR A 278 -8.80 -16.06 -19.37
CA TYR A 278 -8.39 -16.55 -18.06
C TYR A 278 -9.39 -16.07 -17.01
N GLY A 279 -10.08 -16.98 -16.35
CA GLY A 279 -10.84 -16.65 -15.14
C GLY A 279 -9.89 -16.38 -13.99
N GLU A 280 -10.18 -15.40 -13.18
CA GLU A 280 -9.38 -15.10 -11.99
C GLU A 280 -9.30 -16.30 -11.03
N THR A 281 -8.21 -16.35 -10.26
CA THR A 281 -8.06 -17.29 -9.15
C THR A 281 -7.72 -16.54 -7.87
N VAL A 282 -8.38 -16.91 -6.77
CA VAL A 282 -8.23 -16.28 -5.47
C VAL A 282 -7.86 -17.32 -4.43
N TYR A 283 -6.87 -17.00 -3.60
CA TYR A 283 -6.39 -17.86 -2.52
C TYR A 283 -6.43 -17.13 -1.19
N CYS A 284 -7.15 -17.69 -0.23
CA CYS A 284 -7.27 -17.22 1.15
C CYS A 284 -6.17 -17.86 1.99
N MET A 285 -5.37 -17.06 2.69
CA MET A 285 -4.20 -17.53 3.42
C MET A 285 -4.14 -16.99 4.85
N GLU A 286 -3.66 -17.81 5.77
CA GLU A 286 -3.02 -17.34 6.99
C GLU A 286 -1.51 -17.45 6.82
N LEU A 287 -0.77 -16.44 7.32
CA LEU A 287 0.67 -16.42 7.23
C LEU A 287 1.34 -16.63 8.60
N ASN A 288 2.50 -17.26 8.58
CA ASN A 288 3.39 -17.30 9.72
C ASN A 288 4.01 -15.92 9.94
N ALA A 289 4.29 -15.58 11.18
CA ALA A 289 4.97 -14.34 11.55
C ALA A 289 6.21 -14.62 12.41
N GLY A 290 7.06 -13.62 12.53
CA GLY A 290 8.13 -13.56 13.50
C GLY A 290 7.60 -13.41 14.94
N THR A 291 8.50 -13.39 15.91
CA THR A 291 8.16 -13.24 17.35
C THR A 291 7.55 -11.88 17.70
N ASP A 292 7.71 -10.89 16.81
CA ASP A 292 7.15 -9.54 16.89
C ASP A 292 5.80 -9.41 16.19
N GLY A 293 5.22 -10.52 15.71
CA GLY A 293 3.98 -10.55 14.94
C GLY A 293 4.12 -10.08 13.49
N ARG A 294 5.32 -9.71 13.03
CA ARG A 294 5.53 -9.24 11.65
C ARG A 294 5.68 -10.40 10.67
N THR A 295 5.06 -10.24 9.51
CA THR A 295 5.23 -11.10 8.35
C THR A 295 5.66 -10.29 7.13
N THR A 296 6.13 -10.98 6.09
CA THR A 296 6.54 -10.38 4.82
C THR A 296 6.13 -11.28 3.67
N VAL A 297 5.53 -10.70 2.63
CA VAL A 297 5.27 -11.33 1.35
C VAL A 297 6.09 -10.65 0.26
N MET A 298 6.32 -11.33 -0.85
CA MET A 298 7.10 -10.79 -1.96
C MET A 298 6.53 -11.25 -3.30
N LEU A 299 6.50 -10.30 -4.26
CA LEU A 299 6.37 -10.60 -5.69
C LEU A 299 7.70 -10.24 -6.36
N HIS A 300 8.23 -11.10 -7.22
CA HIS A 300 9.39 -10.79 -8.02
C HIS A 300 9.23 -11.28 -9.47
N ASN A 301 9.87 -10.62 -10.41
CA ASN A 301 9.88 -10.98 -11.81
C ASN A 301 10.59 -12.33 -12.07
N ALA A 302 10.47 -12.85 -13.28
CA ALA A 302 10.86 -14.23 -13.61
C ALA A 302 12.35 -14.52 -13.36
N ASP A 303 13.23 -13.57 -13.65
CA ASP A 303 14.69 -13.71 -13.48
C ASP A 303 15.20 -13.28 -12.10
N SER A 304 14.29 -12.86 -11.19
CA SER A 304 14.62 -12.37 -9.84
C SER A 304 15.54 -11.14 -9.83
N SER A 305 15.49 -10.32 -10.88
CA SER A 305 16.29 -9.08 -10.97
C SER A 305 15.64 -7.91 -10.22
N ARG A 306 14.33 -7.95 -10.00
CA ARG A 306 13.53 -6.92 -9.34
C ARG A 306 12.31 -7.52 -8.65
N GLY A 307 11.77 -6.80 -7.70
CA GLY A 307 10.60 -7.25 -6.94
C GLY A 307 10.03 -6.18 -6.02
N VAL A 308 9.06 -6.59 -5.23
CA VAL A 308 8.47 -5.82 -4.14
C VAL A 308 8.28 -6.71 -2.93
N ALA A 309 8.64 -6.21 -1.74
CA ALA A 309 8.36 -6.86 -0.46
C ALA A 309 7.34 -6.02 0.32
N MET A 310 6.30 -6.66 0.83
CA MET A 310 5.27 -6.04 1.67
C MET A 310 5.33 -6.67 3.04
N SER A 311 5.49 -5.85 4.08
CA SER A 311 5.56 -6.27 5.48
C SER A 311 4.45 -5.66 6.31
N TYR A 312 3.85 -6.43 7.18
CA TYR A 312 2.77 -5.98 8.07
C TYR A 312 2.70 -6.86 9.34
N ASN A 313 1.83 -6.50 10.31
CA ASN A 313 1.63 -7.29 11.53
C ASN A 313 0.36 -8.13 11.43
N VAL A 314 0.47 -9.45 11.62
CA VAL A 314 -0.67 -10.39 11.54
C VAL A 314 -1.68 -10.22 12.68
N ASP A 315 -1.33 -9.57 13.81
CA ASP A 315 -2.29 -9.29 14.88
C ASP A 315 -3.31 -8.21 14.47
N SER A 316 -2.94 -7.34 13.53
CA SER A 316 -3.82 -6.31 13.00
C SER A 316 -4.49 -6.72 11.68
N LEU A 317 -3.78 -7.46 10.84
CA LEU A 317 -4.22 -7.95 9.52
C LEU A 317 -3.98 -9.48 9.48
N PRO A 318 -4.85 -10.29 10.11
CA PRO A 318 -4.60 -11.73 10.29
C PRO A 318 -4.73 -12.54 9.02
N PHE A 319 -5.40 -12.00 8.00
CA PHE A 319 -5.71 -12.71 6.77
C PHE A 319 -4.97 -12.11 5.58
N PHE A 320 -4.67 -12.93 4.60
CA PHE A 320 -4.03 -12.52 3.37
C PHE A 320 -4.73 -13.17 2.17
N THR A 321 -5.04 -12.34 1.17
CA THR A 321 -5.61 -12.81 -0.09
C THR A 321 -4.57 -12.64 -1.21
N LEU A 322 -4.38 -13.68 -2.00
CA LEU A 322 -3.67 -13.61 -3.27
C LEU A 322 -4.71 -13.69 -4.38
N TRP A 323 -4.92 -12.59 -5.09
CA TRP A 323 -5.74 -12.53 -6.28
C TRP A 323 -4.88 -12.56 -7.54
N LYS A 324 -5.21 -13.39 -8.51
CA LYS A 324 -4.49 -13.53 -9.77
C LYS A 324 -5.46 -13.38 -10.93
N ASN A 325 -5.23 -12.39 -11.80
CA ASN A 325 -5.91 -12.20 -13.05
C ASN A 325 -4.88 -12.10 -14.18
N THR A 326 -4.52 -13.23 -14.77
CA THR A 326 -3.57 -13.31 -15.88
C THR A 326 -4.28 -13.37 -17.23
N ASP A 327 -5.39 -12.63 -17.40
CA ASP A 327 -6.06 -12.44 -18.69
C ASP A 327 -5.19 -11.54 -19.63
N VAL A 328 -5.62 -11.31 -20.84
CA VAL A 328 -4.94 -10.40 -21.78
C VAL A 328 -4.97 -8.95 -21.26
N GLY A 329 -4.04 -8.13 -21.73
CA GLY A 329 -3.88 -6.76 -21.25
C GLY A 329 -5.16 -5.92 -21.35
N GLU A 330 -5.98 -6.13 -22.38
CA GLU A 330 -7.26 -5.43 -22.57
C GLU A 330 -8.32 -5.75 -21.49
N LYS A 331 -8.13 -6.83 -20.75
CA LYS A 331 -8.98 -7.24 -19.61
C LYS A 331 -8.25 -7.12 -18.26
N GLY A 332 -7.02 -6.61 -18.29
CA GLY A 332 -6.16 -6.43 -17.13
C GLY A 332 -5.28 -7.67 -16.85
N TYR A 333 -3.95 -7.50 -17.03
CA TYR A 333 -2.96 -8.47 -16.60
C TYR A 333 -2.39 -8.00 -15.26
N VAL A 334 -2.93 -8.54 -14.15
CA VAL A 334 -2.72 -7.99 -12.82
C VAL A 334 -2.80 -9.06 -11.73
N THR A 335 -2.14 -8.82 -10.61
CA THR A 335 -2.28 -9.61 -9.38
C THR A 335 -2.44 -8.71 -8.17
N GLY A 336 -3.26 -9.11 -7.20
CA GLY A 336 -3.42 -8.45 -5.90
C GLY A 336 -2.65 -9.17 -4.79
N LEU A 337 -1.91 -8.40 -3.98
CA LEU A 337 -1.34 -8.84 -2.71
C LEU A 337 -2.10 -8.11 -1.59
N GLU A 338 -2.92 -8.84 -0.82
CA GLU A 338 -4.00 -8.23 -0.08
C GLU A 338 -4.06 -8.66 1.39
N PRO A 339 -3.25 -8.06 2.27
CA PRO A 339 -3.45 -8.24 3.72
C PRO A 339 -4.76 -7.58 4.16
N GLY A 340 -5.54 -8.27 5.00
CA GLY A 340 -6.86 -7.80 5.45
C GLY A 340 -7.24 -8.22 6.86
N SER A 341 -8.31 -7.59 7.35
CA SER A 341 -8.96 -7.97 8.61
C SER A 341 -9.89 -9.18 8.46
N GLY A 342 -10.22 -9.55 7.23
CA GLY A 342 -11.01 -10.68 6.77
C GLY A 342 -10.59 -11.07 5.36
N TYR A 343 -11.23 -12.09 4.80
CA TYR A 343 -11.10 -12.47 3.40
C TYR A 343 -12.10 -11.69 2.52
N PRO A 344 -12.00 -11.74 1.18
CA PRO A 344 -12.89 -10.98 0.29
C PRO A 344 -14.28 -11.61 0.12
N TYR A 345 -14.77 -12.37 1.09
CA TYR A 345 -16.15 -12.84 1.11
C TYR A 345 -17.11 -11.70 1.48
N ASN A 346 -18.41 -11.91 1.26
CA ASN A 346 -19.42 -10.99 1.77
C ASN A 346 -19.38 -10.91 3.30
N ARG A 347 -19.63 -9.75 3.87
CA ARG A 347 -19.61 -9.51 5.33
C ARG A 347 -20.46 -10.49 6.14
N ALA A 348 -21.60 -10.94 5.59
CA ALA A 348 -22.42 -11.94 6.26
C ALA A 348 -21.66 -13.26 6.44
N VAL A 349 -20.91 -13.70 5.43
CA VAL A 349 -20.05 -14.88 5.49
C VAL A 349 -18.92 -14.69 6.51
N GLU A 350 -18.25 -13.54 6.48
CA GLU A 350 -17.17 -13.24 7.43
C GLU A 350 -17.68 -13.22 8.89
N ARG A 351 -18.93 -12.75 9.10
CA ARG A 351 -19.58 -12.81 10.41
C ARG A 351 -19.88 -14.24 10.84
N GLU A 352 -20.46 -15.04 9.98
CA GLU A 352 -20.77 -16.45 10.23
C GLU A 352 -19.52 -17.27 10.55
N ARG A 353 -18.42 -16.99 9.88
CA ARG A 353 -17.11 -17.62 10.09
C ARG A 353 -16.33 -17.06 11.30
N GLY A 354 -16.86 -16.05 11.98
CA GLY A 354 -16.22 -15.43 13.15
C GLY A 354 -14.99 -14.59 12.84
N ARG A 355 -14.81 -14.17 11.58
CA ARG A 355 -13.69 -13.34 11.12
C ARG A 355 -14.00 -11.84 11.14
N LEU A 356 -15.27 -11.47 11.23
CA LEU A 356 -15.68 -10.06 11.22
C LEU A 356 -15.20 -9.32 12.46
N SER A 357 -14.41 -8.30 12.26
CA SER A 357 -13.82 -7.49 13.33
C SER A 357 -14.78 -6.42 13.85
N LYS A 358 -14.60 -6.01 15.14
CA LYS A 358 -15.35 -4.91 15.76
C LYS A 358 -14.41 -3.90 16.41
N ILE A 359 -14.81 -2.64 16.39
CA ILE A 359 -14.17 -1.56 17.15
C ILE A 359 -15.19 -1.03 18.16
N PRO A 360 -14.91 -1.10 19.47
CA PRO A 360 -15.78 -0.53 20.49
C PRO A 360 -15.94 0.99 20.33
N ALA A 361 -17.07 1.52 20.81
CA ALA A 361 -17.36 2.95 20.79
C ALA A 361 -16.19 3.78 21.32
N GLY A 362 -15.78 4.81 20.60
CA GLY A 362 -14.66 5.72 20.94
C GLY A 362 -13.28 5.06 20.91
N ARG A 363 -13.14 3.82 20.43
CA ARG A 363 -11.83 3.15 20.31
C ARG A 363 -11.31 3.18 18.89
N ALA A 364 -10.02 2.88 18.75
CA ALA A 364 -9.33 2.85 17.46
C ALA A 364 -8.54 1.56 17.29
N LYS A 365 -8.34 1.17 16.03
CA LYS A 365 -7.44 0.10 15.62
C LYS A 365 -6.38 0.67 14.67
N LYS A 366 -5.13 0.21 14.83
CA LYS A 366 -4.00 0.67 14.03
C LYS A 366 -3.54 -0.42 13.09
N PHE A 367 -3.13 0.01 11.88
CA PHE A 367 -2.59 -0.86 10.85
C PHE A 367 -1.30 -0.22 10.33
N LEU A 368 -0.31 -1.08 10.10
CA LEU A 368 0.96 -0.66 9.51
C LEU A 368 1.29 -1.61 8.36
N VAL A 369 1.40 -1.06 7.17
CA VAL A 369 1.89 -1.75 5.98
C VAL A 369 3.11 -1.00 5.45
N GLU A 370 4.21 -1.72 5.25
CA GLU A 370 5.44 -1.19 4.67
C GLU A 370 5.73 -1.92 3.36
N VAL A 371 6.02 -1.17 2.31
CA VAL A 371 6.34 -1.71 0.98
C VAL A 371 7.72 -1.24 0.59
N ASP A 372 8.61 -2.16 0.27
CA ASP A 372 9.99 -1.92 -0.17
C ASP A 372 10.19 -2.40 -1.60
N VAL A 373 10.66 -1.51 -2.48
CA VAL A 373 10.96 -1.83 -3.88
C VAL A 373 12.36 -2.43 -3.97
N LEU A 374 12.43 -3.65 -4.48
CA LEU A 374 13.67 -4.41 -4.64
C LEU A 374 14.19 -4.20 -6.06
N THR A 375 15.29 -3.47 -6.19
CA THR A 375 15.80 -2.99 -7.49
C THR A 375 16.96 -3.81 -8.05
N ASP A 376 17.38 -4.86 -7.34
CA ASP A 376 18.49 -5.72 -7.76
C ASP A 376 18.34 -7.16 -7.22
N PRO A 377 19.05 -8.15 -7.81
CA PRO A 377 18.98 -9.56 -7.40
C PRO A 377 19.41 -9.81 -5.95
N ALA A 378 20.29 -8.99 -5.39
CA ALA A 378 20.75 -9.15 -4.01
C ALA A 378 19.65 -8.78 -3.01
N ALA A 379 18.89 -7.70 -3.30
CA ALA A 379 17.72 -7.29 -2.53
C ALA A 379 16.62 -8.35 -2.59
N VAL A 380 16.29 -8.87 -3.77
CA VAL A 380 15.32 -9.98 -3.95
C VAL A 380 15.73 -11.21 -3.15
N LYS A 381 16.99 -11.63 -3.27
CA LYS A 381 17.52 -12.77 -2.52
C LYS A 381 17.44 -12.55 -1.01
N LYS A 382 17.77 -11.36 -0.52
CA LYS A 382 17.68 -11.00 0.90
C LYS A 382 16.25 -11.09 1.42
N ALA A 383 15.28 -10.56 0.67
CA ALA A 383 13.86 -10.63 1.02
C ALA A 383 13.36 -12.09 1.04
N ALA A 384 13.72 -12.90 0.03
CA ALA A 384 13.38 -14.33 0.00
C ALA A 384 13.96 -15.09 1.21
N GLN A 385 15.19 -14.80 1.61
CA GLN A 385 15.79 -15.37 2.81
C GLN A 385 15.09 -14.97 4.10
N ALA A 386 14.64 -13.72 4.20
CA ALA A 386 13.86 -13.23 5.35
C ALA A 386 12.52 -13.97 5.45
N ILE A 387 11.80 -14.14 4.34
CA ILE A 387 10.56 -14.92 4.25
C ILE A 387 10.82 -16.38 4.67
N GLY A 388 11.89 -17.01 4.15
CA GLY A 388 12.27 -18.36 4.52
C GLY A 388 12.59 -18.53 6.02
N LYS A 389 13.19 -17.53 6.66
CA LYS A 389 13.42 -17.50 8.12
C LYS A 389 12.09 -17.42 8.89
N ILE A 390 11.14 -16.59 8.43
CA ILE A 390 9.81 -16.53 9.03
C ILE A 390 9.11 -17.87 8.87
N GLN A 391 9.20 -18.53 7.72
CA GLN A 391 8.63 -19.89 7.51
C GLN A 391 9.25 -20.90 8.48
N GLY A 392 10.58 -20.83 8.73
CA GLY A 392 11.27 -21.58 9.77
C GLY A 392 11.12 -23.11 9.67
N GLY A 393 10.93 -23.65 8.45
CA GLY A 393 10.72 -25.08 8.22
C GLY A 393 9.32 -25.59 8.60
N ARG A 394 8.39 -24.71 9.01
CA ARG A 394 6.98 -25.06 9.25
C ARG A 394 6.30 -25.48 7.96
N LYS A 395 5.53 -26.57 8.01
CA LYS A 395 4.78 -27.05 6.84
C LYS A 395 3.55 -26.19 6.62
N THR A 396 3.26 -25.89 5.36
CA THR A 396 2.01 -25.25 4.95
C THR A 396 0.88 -26.27 4.96
N THR A 397 -0.25 -25.93 5.57
CA THR A 397 -1.51 -26.67 5.39
C THR A 397 -2.16 -26.22 4.08
N VAL A 398 -2.36 -27.12 3.17
CA VAL A 398 -3.05 -26.85 1.89
C VAL A 398 -4.41 -27.51 1.95
N ASN A 399 -5.48 -26.72 1.92
CA ASN A 399 -6.84 -27.19 1.72
C ASN A 399 -7.07 -27.27 0.22
N ASP A 400 -7.54 -28.40 -0.26
CA ASP A 400 -7.73 -28.68 -1.71
C ASP A 400 -9.12 -28.29 -2.22
N LYS A 401 -10.00 -27.81 -1.32
CA LYS A 401 -11.37 -27.38 -1.62
C LYS A 401 -11.65 -26.01 -1.04
N PRO A 402 -12.56 -25.24 -1.65
CA PRO A 402 -13.10 -24.02 -1.05
C PRO A 402 -13.69 -24.27 0.35
N GLU A 403 -13.82 -23.20 1.15
CA GLU A 403 -14.62 -23.26 2.38
C GLU A 403 -16.10 -23.49 2.01
N GLU A 404 -16.75 -24.46 2.69
CA GLU A 404 -18.20 -24.73 2.52
C GLU A 404 -19.08 -23.61 3.09
#